data_2bfe098cedfc18b7f920db8fe5f686dc
#
_entry.id   2bfe098cedfc18b7f920db8fe5f686dc
#
_cell.length_a   1.000
_cell.length_b   1.000
_cell.length_c   1.000
_cell.angle_alpha   90.00
_cell.angle_beta   90.00
_cell.angle_gamma   90.00
#
_symmetry.space_group_name_H-M   'P 1'
#
loop_
_entity.id
_entity.type
_entity.pdbx_description
1 polymer ?
#
loop_
_entity_poly.entity_id
_entity_poly.type
_entity_poly.pdbx_seq_one_letter_code
_entity_poly.pdbx_strand_id
1 'polypeptide(L)'
;MISLTKKYTAAGLIAKFNNLILLGRRSLKCENLSGNWSMPCGMIEPDESPEHAARREFFEETNVRASKEVSFLTDFQMKDDEFFALFYMKIDKLIFPSNDAIDAIEHDEWGFFKIAKNSLPSPMTRETRNAILKLK
;
A
#
# COMPACT_ATOMS: atom_id res chain seq x y z
N MET A 1 -15.18 -7.98 1.44
CA MET A 1 -15.99 -6.75 1.56
C MET A 1 -15.52 -5.95 2.78
N ILE A 2 -15.44 -4.65 2.62
CA ILE A 2 -15.04 -3.80 3.74
C ILE A 2 -16.13 -3.81 4.83
N SER A 3 -15.70 -3.85 6.09
CA SER A 3 -16.61 -3.88 7.22
C SER A 3 -17.17 -2.49 7.52
N LEU A 4 -18.45 -2.42 7.91
CA LEU A 4 -19.06 -1.16 8.34
C LEU A 4 -18.91 -0.93 9.85
N THR A 5 -18.36 -1.92 10.58
CA THR A 5 -18.25 -1.83 12.03
C THR A 5 -16.82 -1.74 12.55
N LYS A 6 -15.82 -2.08 11.71
CA LYS A 6 -14.41 -1.97 12.09
C LYS A 6 -13.94 -0.53 12.02
N LYS A 7 -13.03 -0.16 12.93
CA LYS A 7 -12.43 1.17 12.94
C LYS A 7 -11.17 1.13 12.07
N TYR A 8 -11.27 1.63 10.85
CA TYR A 8 -10.12 1.74 9.97
C TYR A 8 -9.39 3.05 10.22
N THR A 9 -8.11 2.98 10.54
CA THR A 9 -7.30 4.17 10.82
C THR A 9 -6.18 4.37 9.80
N ALA A 10 -5.91 3.37 8.98
CA ALA A 10 -4.92 3.46 7.91
C ALA A 10 -5.41 2.70 6.68
N ALA A 11 -4.89 3.07 5.52
CA ALA A 11 -5.27 2.43 4.27
C ALA A 11 -4.10 2.45 3.28
N GLY A 12 -4.10 1.48 2.36
CA GLY A 12 -3.07 1.37 1.34
C GLY A 12 -3.64 0.86 0.03
N LEU A 13 -2.87 1.05 -1.05
CA LEU A 13 -3.27 0.67 -2.39
C LEU A 13 -2.12 -0.04 -3.11
N ILE A 14 -2.40 -1.25 -3.59
CA ILE A 14 -1.46 -2.03 -4.39
C ILE A 14 -1.77 -1.83 -5.88
N ALA A 15 -0.76 -1.44 -6.65
CA ALA A 15 -0.84 -1.43 -8.12
C ALA A 15 -0.34 -2.78 -8.63
N LYS A 16 -1.21 -3.51 -9.32
CA LYS A 16 -0.94 -4.87 -9.80
C LYS A 16 -0.87 -4.89 -11.32
N PHE A 17 0.26 -5.33 -11.85
CA PHE A 17 0.48 -5.53 -13.28
C PHE A 17 0.74 -7.02 -13.52
N ASN A 18 -0.22 -7.74 -14.11
CA ASN A 18 -0.18 -9.20 -14.21
C ASN A 18 0.03 -9.80 -12.81
N ASN A 19 1.09 -10.56 -12.58
CA ASN A 19 1.40 -11.11 -11.25
C ASN A 19 2.48 -10.33 -10.51
N LEU A 20 2.72 -9.07 -10.94
CA LEU A 20 3.69 -8.19 -10.28
C LEU A 20 2.97 -7.09 -9.51
N ILE A 21 3.55 -6.67 -8.40
CA ILE A 21 3.00 -5.55 -7.61
C ILE A 21 4.10 -4.54 -7.31
N LEU A 22 3.70 -3.27 -7.23
CA LEU A 22 4.61 -2.19 -6.89
C LEU A 22 4.76 -2.09 -5.38
N LEU A 23 5.99 -2.17 -4.90
CA LEU A 23 6.31 -1.96 -3.48
C LEU A 23 7.44 -0.95 -3.35
N GLY A 24 7.42 -0.21 -2.25
CA GLY A 24 8.47 0.74 -1.91
C GLY A 24 9.14 0.35 -0.60
N ARG A 25 10.44 0.63 -0.50
CA ARG A 25 11.15 0.44 0.75
C ARG A 25 11.09 1.74 1.54
N ARG A 26 10.56 1.66 2.74
CA ARG A 26 10.40 2.83 3.60
C ARG A 26 11.77 3.39 3.95
N SER A 27 11.92 4.68 3.77
CA SER A 27 13.19 5.38 3.96
C SER A 27 13.75 5.13 5.37
N LEU A 28 15.07 5.02 5.48
CA LEU A 28 15.76 4.90 6.76
C LEU A 28 15.58 6.15 7.62
N LYS A 29 15.12 7.26 7.04
CA LYS A 29 14.82 8.49 7.77
C LYS A 29 13.46 8.44 8.46
N CYS A 30 12.58 7.49 8.10
CA CYS A 30 11.29 7.33 8.74
C CYS A 30 11.45 6.64 10.09
N GLU A 31 10.71 7.12 11.10
CA GLU A 31 10.80 6.54 12.44
C GLU A 31 10.14 5.18 12.53
N ASN A 32 8.99 5.00 11.85
CA ASN A 32 8.24 3.76 11.90
C ASN A 32 8.56 2.87 10.72
N LEU A 33 8.89 1.60 10.99
CA LEU A 33 9.10 0.58 9.98
C LEU A 33 10.15 0.96 8.93
N SER A 34 11.17 1.76 9.33
CA SER A 34 12.22 2.16 8.38
C SER A 34 12.87 0.93 7.78
N GLY A 35 13.16 0.99 6.47
CA GLY A 35 13.75 -0.12 5.74
C GLY A 35 12.78 -1.22 5.35
N ASN A 36 11.54 -1.19 5.82
CA ASN A 36 10.55 -2.21 5.48
C ASN A 36 9.91 -1.92 4.11
N TRP A 37 9.64 -2.98 3.37
CA TRP A 37 8.93 -2.91 2.11
C TRP A 37 7.42 -2.97 2.33
N SER A 38 6.69 -2.17 1.58
CA SER A 38 5.24 -2.06 1.71
C SER A 38 4.65 -1.39 0.48
N MET A 39 3.33 -1.52 0.33
CA MET A 39 2.60 -0.73 -0.65
C MET A 39 2.49 0.72 -0.16
N PRO A 40 2.23 1.69 -1.05
CA PRO A 40 1.90 3.05 -0.62
C PRO A 40 0.72 3.03 0.34
N CYS A 41 0.86 3.70 1.48
CA CYS A 41 -0.16 3.69 2.52
C CYS A 41 0.05 4.84 3.50
N GLY A 42 -0.96 5.10 4.32
CA GLY A 42 -0.88 6.11 5.36
C GLY A 42 -2.15 6.19 6.17
N MET A 43 -2.19 7.17 7.06
CA MET A 43 -3.30 7.37 7.99
C MET A 43 -4.52 7.94 7.26
N ILE A 44 -5.69 7.48 7.68
CA ILE A 44 -6.96 8.00 7.18
C ILE A 44 -7.26 9.30 7.92
N GLU A 45 -7.58 10.35 7.17
CA GLU A 45 -7.90 11.65 7.76
C GLU A 45 -9.34 11.70 8.23
N PRO A 46 -9.69 12.62 9.16
CA PRO A 46 -11.08 12.78 9.59
C PRO A 46 -12.02 12.98 8.39
N ASP A 47 -13.15 12.31 8.42
CA ASP A 47 -14.18 12.38 7.36
C ASP A 47 -13.76 11.82 6.02
N GLU A 48 -12.61 11.14 5.96
CA GLU A 48 -12.13 10.49 4.74
C GLU A 48 -12.51 9.01 4.76
N SER A 49 -12.99 8.48 3.63
CA SER A 49 -13.22 7.03 3.54
C SER A 49 -11.89 6.30 3.41
N PRO A 50 -11.83 5.01 3.78
CA PRO A 50 -10.60 4.23 3.59
C PRO A 50 -10.14 4.20 2.14
N GLU A 51 -11.06 4.05 1.17
CA GLU A 51 -10.68 4.04 -0.24
C GLU A 51 -10.09 5.39 -0.66
N HIS A 52 -10.69 6.49 -0.24
CA HIS A 52 -10.18 7.82 -0.57
C HIS A 52 -8.77 8.00 -0.01
N ALA A 53 -8.54 7.58 1.24
CA ALA A 53 -7.23 7.66 1.86
C ALA A 53 -6.19 6.83 1.09
N ALA A 54 -6.56 5.62 0.67
CA ALA A 54 -5.66 4.76 -0.10
C ALA A 54 -5.27 5.42 -1.43
N ARG A 55 -6.23 6.03 -2.13
CA ARG A 55 -5.97 6.75 -3.39
C ARG A 55 -5.09 7.97 -3.16
N ARG A 56 -5.38 8.75 -2.13
CA ARG A 56 -4.61 9.95 -1.79
C ARG A 56 -3.17 9.62 -1.44
N GLU A 57 -2.96 8.66 -0.56
CA GLU A 57 -1.62 8.25 -0.15
C GLU A 57 -0.82 7.71 -1.33
N PHE A 58 -1.47 6.93 -2.21
CA PHE A 58 -0.81 6.41 -3.41
C PHE A 58 -0.28 7.57 -4.27
N PHE A 59 -1.13 8.58 -4.51
CA PHE A 59 -0.72 9.73 -5.30
C PHE A 59 0.39 10.53 -4.62
N GLU A 60 0.28 10.76 -3.32
CA GLU A 60 1.27 11.54 -2.57
C GLU A 60 2.64 10.87 -2.58
N GLU A 61 2.69 9.54 -2.62
CA GLU A 61 3.95 8.81 -2.57
C GLU A 61 4.53 8.50 -3.95
N THR A 62 3.70 8.39 -4.98
CA THR A 62 4.16 7.99 -6.32
C THR A 62 4.03 9.07 -7.39
N ASN A 63 3.21 10.08 -7.18
CA ASN A 63 2.80 11.07 -8.17
C ASN A 63 2.01 10.44 -9.34
N VAL A 64 1.43 9.28 -9.12
CA VAL A 64 0.60 8.58 -10.11
C VAL A 64 -0.82 8.51 -9.58
N ARG A 65 -1.79 8.90 -10.39
CA ARG A 65 -3.20 8.83 -9.99
C ARG A 65 -3.69 7.39 -10.05
N ALA A 66 -4.47 7.02 -9.05
CA ALA A 66 -5.10 5.70 -9.01
C ALA A 66 -6.09 5.56 -10.18
N SER A 67 -6.25 4.33 -10.67
CA SER A 67 -7.23 4.04 -11.72
C SER A 67 -8.64 4.23 -11.18
N LYS A 68 -9.62 4.30 -12.11
CA LYS A 68 -11.02 4.46 -11.71
C LYS A 68 -11.51 3.32 -10.83
N GLU A 69 -11.08 2.10 -11.16
CA GLU A 69 -11.52 0.91 -10.44
C GLU A 69 -10.47 0.51 -9.41
N VAL A 70 -10.83 0.66 -8.15
CA VAL A 70 -10.06 0.23 -7.01
C VAL A 70 -10.95 -0.69 -6.20
N SER A 71 -10.43 -1.85 -5.84
CA SER A 71 -11.20 -2.88 -5.12
C SER A 71 -10.62 -3.12 -3.74
N PHE A 72 -11.50 -3.38 -2.77
CA PHE A 72 -11.07 -3.80 -1.44
C PHE A 72 -10.51 -5.22 -1.52
N LEU A 73 -9.34 -5.43 -0.95
CA LEU A 73 -8.72 -6.74 -0.91
C LEU A 73 -8.94 -7.43 0.43
N THR A 74 -8.51 -6.79 1.49
CA THR A 74 -8.56 -7.38 2.83
C THR A 74 -8.27 -6.29 3.86
N ASP A 75 -8.36 -6.66 5.12
CA ASP A 75 -7.92 -5.81 6.22
C ASP A 75 -7.11 -6.63 7.21
N PHE A 76 -6.42 -5.95 8.10
CA PHE A 76 -5.74 -6.60 9.21
C PHE A 76 -5.67 -5.65 10.39
N GLN A 77 -5.63 -6.24 11.57
CA GLN A 77 -5.56 -5.48 12.81
C GLN A 77 -4.14 -4.96 13.02
N MET A 78 -4.02 -3.70 13.41
CA MET A 78 -2.74 -3.10 13.74
C MET A 78 -2.47 -3.18 15.24
N LYS A 79 -3.16 -2.35 16.01
CA LYS A 79 -3.09 -2.37 17.48
C LYS A 79 -4.47 -2.06 18.02
N ASP A 80 -4.75 -2.55 19.22
CA ASP A 80 -6.05 -2.37 19.87
C ASP A 80 -7.18 -2.80 18.93
N ASP A 81 -8.13 -1.92 18.66
CA ASP A 81 -9.23 -2.18 17.75
C ASP A 81 -9.10 -1.41 16.43
N GLU A 82 -7.87 -1.01 16.08
CA GLU A 82 -7.59 -0.27 14.85
C GLU A 82 -7.20 -1.21 13.71
N PHE A 83 -7.73 -0.94 12.52
CA PHE A 83 -7.53 -1.78 11.36
C PHE A 83 -6.95 -1.02 10.19
N PHE A 84 -6.18 -1.73 9.38
CA PHE A 84 -5.64 -1.27 8.11
C PHE A 84 -6.51 -1.82 6.99
N ALA A 85 -7.00 -0.96 6.09
CA ALA A 85 -7.78 -1.39 4.93
C ALA A 85 -6.88 -1.41 3.70
N LEU A 86 -6.79 -2.55 3.03
CA LEU A 86 -5.93 -2.72 1.87
C LEU A 86 -6.76 -2.87 0.61
N PHE A 87 -6.45 -2.04 -0.37
CA PHE A 87 -7.09 -2.01 -1.68
C PHE A 87 -6.09 -2.38 -2.77
N TYR A 88 -6.58 -2.73 -3.94
CA TYR A 88 -5.73 -2.96 -5.10
C TYR A 88 -6.40 -2.43 -6.37
N MET A 89 -5.56 -2.15 -7.37
CA MET A 89 -6.01 -1.80 -8.70
C MET A 89 -5.17 -2.55 -9.72
N LYS A 90 -5.78 -2.89 -10.84
CA LYS A 90 -5.07 -3.50 -11.95
C LYS A 90 -4.59 -2.40 -12.88
N ILE A 91 -3.31 -2.44 -13.24
CA ILE A 91 -2.73 -1.49 -14.20
C ILE A 91 -2.31 -2.25 -15.45
N ASP A 92 -2.32 -1.57 -16.59
CA ASP A 92 -2.04 -2.18 -17.90
C ASP A 92 -0.62 -1.92 -18.38
N LYS A 93 0.18 -1.24 -17.58
CA LYS A 93 1.60 -0.98 -17.87
C LYS A 93 2.33 -0.73 -16.57
N LEU A 94 3.65 -0.93 -16.58
CA LEU A 94 4.49 -0.59 -15.42
C LEU A 94 4.46 0.91 -15.20
N ILE A 95 4.42 1.30 -13.94
CA ILE A 95 4.47 2.70 -13.53
C ILE A 95 5.76 2.92 -12.72
N PHE A 96 6.24 4.16 -12.72
CA PHE A 96 7.47 4.51 -12.03
C PHE A 96 7.21 5.70 -11.11
N PRO A 97 7.30 5.52 -9.79
CA PRO A 97 7.12 6.63 -8.86
C PRO A 97 8.09 7.76 -9.16
N SER A 98 7.60 8.99 -9.06
CA SER A 98 8.37 10.18 -9.40
C SER A 98 9.01 10.79 -8.16
N ASN A 99 10.23 11.32 -8.32
CA ASN A 99 10.87 12.09 -7.25
C ASN A 99 10.16 13.43 -6.98
N ASP A 100 9.22 13.82 -7.85
CA ASP A 100 8.41 15.02 -7.66
C ASP A 100 7.16 14.76 -6.82
N ALA A 101 6.93 13.53 -6.39
CA ALA A 101 5.79 13.22 -5.52
C ALA A 101 5.91 14.01 -4.20
N ILE A 102 4.76 14.38 -3.63
CA ILE A 102 4.71 15.18 -2.40
C ILE A 102 5.50 14.51 -1.28
N ASP A 103 5.32 13.20 -1.13
CA ASP A 103 5.97 12.43 -0.07
C ASP A 103 7.06 11.50 -0.62
N ALA A 104 7.75 11.94 -1.69
CA ALA A 104 8.80 11.12 -2.33
C ALA A 104 9.89 10.69 -1.35
N ILE A 105 10.14 11.49 -0.32
CA ILE A 105 11.19 11.21 0.67
C ILE A 105 10.86 10.03 1.58
N GLU A 106 9.60 9.60 1.64
CA GLU A 106 9.21 8.49 2.51
C GLU A 106 9.73 7.14 2.04
N HIS A 107 10.11 7.04 0.76
CA HIS A 107 10.63 5.80 0.18
C HIS A 107 11.96 6.07 -0.51
N ASP A 108 12.93 5.18 -0.33
CA ASP A 108 14.24 5.34 -0.96
C ASP A 108 14.48 4.33 -2.08
N GLU A 109 13.55 3.40 -2.28
CA GLU A 109 13.66 2.41 -3.35
C GLU A 109 12.28 1.89 -3.73
N TRP A 110 12.04 1.63 -5.01
CA TRP A 110 10.80 1.08 -5.53
C TRP A 110 11.10 -0.11 -6.43
N GLY A 111 10.19 -1.07 -6.48
CA GLY A 111 10.34 -2.21 -7.37
C GLY A 111 9.04 -2.93 -7.60
N PHE A 112 8.99 -3.73 -8.66
CA PHE A 112 7.89 -4.65 -8.93
C PHE A 112 8.31 -6.04 -8.53
N PHE A 113 7.46 -6.73 -7.78
CA PHE A 113 7.75 -8.05 -7.24
C PHE A 113 6.64 -9.02 -7.55
N LYS A 114 7.01 -10.29 -7.81
CA LYS A 114 6.02 -11.34 -8.03
C LYS A 114 5.21 -11.59 -6.76
N ILE A 115 3.92 -11.87 -6.95
CA ILE A 115 3.03 -12.22 -5.84
C ILE A 115 3.27 -13.68 -5.48
N ALA A 116 4.37 -13.95 -4.81
CA ALA A 116 4.76 -15.29 -4.39
C ALA A 116 5.57 -15.19 -3.11
N LYS A 117 5.37 -16.15 -2.22
CA LYS A 117 5.99 -16.14 -0.89
C LYS A 117 7.50 -15.93 -0.93
N ASN A 118 8.19 -16.58 -1.87
CA ASN A 118 9.65 -16.53 -1.97
C ASN A 118 10.16 -15.38 -2.86
N SER A 119 9.26 -14.60 -3.45
CA SER A 119 9.63 -13.51 -4.35
C SER A 119 9.42 -12.13 -3.74
N LEU A 120 8.73 -12.04 -2.61
CA LEU A 120 8.51 -10.77 -1.94
C LEU A 120 9.78 -10.34 -1.21
N PRO A 121 10.08 -9.04 -1.19
CA PRO A 121 11.31 -8.55 -0.58
C PRO A 121 11.26 -8.58 0.94
N SER A 122 12.42 -8.46 1.55
CA SER A 122 12.58 -8.37 3.01
C SER A 122 13.42 -7.15 3.36
N PRO A 123 13.23 -6.54 4.54
CA PRO A 123 12.23 -6.90 5.53
C PRO A 123 10.82 -6.45 5.15
N MET A 124 9.84 -7.18 5.66
CA MET A 124 8.43 -6.89 5.45
C MET A 124 7.67 -7.47 6.64
N THR A 125 6.69 -6.74 7.16
CA THR A 125 5.90 -7.26 8.27
C THR A 125 5.11 -8.50 7.83
N ARG A 126 4.85 -9.40 8.78
CA ARG A 126 4.08 -10.60 8.49
C ARG A 126 2.68 -10.26 8.01
N GLU A 127 2.04 -9.26 8.62
CA GLU A 127 0.69 -8.82 8.25
C GLU A 127 0.64 -8.33 6.81
N THR A 128 1.61 -7.52 6.40
CA THR A 128 1.70 -7.02 5.02
C THR A 128 1.91 -8.19 4.05
N ARG A 129 2.83 -9.07 4.37
CA ARG A 129 3.14 -10.23 3.53
C ARG A 129 1.91 -11.12 3.33
N ASN A 130 1.22 -11.44 4.42
CA ASN A 130 0.03 -12.28 4.35
C ASN A 130 -1.09 -11.60 3.55
N ALA A 131 -1.25 -10.30 3.71
CA ALA A 131 -2.28 -9.54 2.98
C ALA A 131 -1.99 -9.54 1.47
N ILE A 132 -0.75 -9.30 1.07
CA ILE A 132 -0.34 -9.31 -0.34
C ILE A 132 -0.61 -10.67 -0.98
N LEU A 133 -0.32 -11.75 -0.27
CA LEU A 133 -0.49 -13.10 -0.82
C LEU A 133 -1.95 -13.46 -1.09
N LYS A 134 -2.90 -12.68 -0.59
CA LYS A 134 -4.32 -12.86 -0.92
C LYS A 134 -4.64 -12.46 -2.36
N LEU A 135 -3.72 -11.76 -3.03
CA LEU A 135 -3.87 -11.43 -4.47
C LEU A 135 -3.55 -12.63 -5.37
N LYS A 136 -3.07 -13.67 -4.81
CA LYS A 136 -2.69 -14.85 -5.57
C LYS A 136 -3.88 -15.56 -6.21
#